data_fa16be972532180920f2221c6d697b6d
#
_entry.id   fa16be972532180920f2221c6d697b6d
#
_cell.length_a   1.000
_cell.length_b   1.000
_cell.length_c   1.000
_cell.angle_alpha   90.00
_cell.angle_beta   90.00
_cell.angle_gamma   90.00
#
_symmetry.space_group_name_H-M   'P 1'
#
loop_
_entity.id
_entity.type
_entity.pdbx_description
1 polymer ?
#
loop_
_entity_poly.entity_id
_entity_poly.type
_entity_poly.pdbx_seq_one_letter_code
_entity_poly.pdbx_strand_id
1 'polypeptide(L)'
;TTLFRSAKPGTEPKTCPTCGGAGQVRMQQGFFSIQQTCPTCHGSGKQITDPCNVCHGAGRVKSQKTLNVKIPAGVDDGDRIRLSGEGEPGTNGGPAGDLYVVTHIKPHAVFERDGMDLHCEMPISFATAALGGEIEIPTLDGAAKLRIPAETQSGQVFRLRGKGIKALRASQHGDLMCHVQVETPVKLTD
;
A
#
# COMPACT_ATOMS: atom_id res chain seq x y z
N THR A 1 7.12 15.72 12.07
CA THR A 1 8.42 16.42 11.96
C THR A 1 9.29 15.97 13.11
N THR A 2 10.28 15.13 12.82
CA THR A 2 11.19 14.63 13.84
C THR A 2 12.24 15.69 14.11
N LEU A 3 12.04 16.44 15.18
CA LEU A 3 13.05 17.36 15.70
C LEU A 3 14.12 16.55 16.43
N PHE A 4 15.35 16.59 15.92
CA PHE A 4 16.50 16.02 16.62
C PHE A 4 16.81 16.88 17.86
N ARG A 5 16.27 16.49 19.00
CA ARG A 5 16.55 17.12 20.30
C ARG A 5 17.10 16.09 21.25
N SER A 6 18.41 15.82 21.15
CA SER A 6 19.09 14.94 22.12
C SER A 6 19.31 15.63 23.47
N ALA A 7 19.46 16.96 23.47
CA ALA A 7 19.62 17.78 24.63
C ALA A 7 18.45 18.75 24.85
N LYS A 8 18.27 19.31 26.03
CA LYS A 8 17.32 20.39 26.29
C LYS A 8 17.65 21.61 25.42
N PRO A 9 16.62 22.41 25.01
CA PRO A 9 16.86 23.67 24.33
C PRO A 9 17.82 24.56 25.13
N GLY A 10 18.90 25.03 24.48
CA GLY A 10 19.94 25.86 25.14
C GLY A 10 21.09 25.12 25.77
N THR A 11 21.11 23.78 25.78
CA THR A 11 22.26 22.97 26.21
C THR A 11 22.94 22.33 25.00
N GLU A 12 24.25 22.55 24.87
CA GLU A 12 25.06 21.90 23.85
C GLU A 12 25.69 20.60 24.38
N PRO A 13 25.78 19.54 23.56
CA PRO A 13 26.49 18.33 23.92
C PRO A 13 27.99 18.64 24.16
N LYS A 14 28.52 18.29 25.35
CA LYS A 14 29.92 18.45 25.69
C LYS A 14 30.78 17.36 25.07
N THR A 15 32.02 17.67 24.73
CA THR A 15 32.99 16.68 24.27
C THR A 15 33.20 15.63 25.35
N CYS A 16 33.17 14.35 24.99
CA CYS A 16 33.36 13.27 25.96
C CYS A 16 34.78 13.34 26.58
N PRO A 17 34.91 13.47 27.89
CA PRO A 17 36.22 13.61 28.53
C PRO A 17 37.06 12.33 28.42
N THR A 18 36.43 11.17 28.33
CA THR A 18 37.13 9.87 28.29
C THR A 18 37.85 9.62 26.97
N CYS A 19 37.27 10.04 25.84
CA CYS A 19 37.86 9.83 24.52
C CYS A 19 38.28 11.13 23.81
N GLY A 20 38.10 12.28 24.43
CA GLY A 20 38.46 13.58 23.85
C GLY A 20 37.67 13.87 22.53
N GLY A 21 36.50 13.28 22.33
CA GLY A 21 35.71 13.44 21.14
C GLY A 21 35.90 12.34 20.06
N ALA A 22 36.90 11.46 20.23
CA ALA A 22 37.23 10.44 19.24
C ALA A 22 36.21 9.28 19.13
N GLY A 23 35.34 9.13 20.13
CA GLY A 23 34.37 8.02 20.18
C GLY A 23 34.97 6.65 20.50
N GLN A 24 36.29 6.55 20.48
CA GLN A 24 37.04 5.32 20.73
C GLN A 24 38.15 5.57 21.73
N VAL A 25 38.49 4.57 22.52
CA VAL A 25 39.65 4.58 23.45
C VAL A 25 40.64 3.51 23.04
N ARG A 26 41.93 3.83 23.16
CA ARG A 26 43.00 2.86 22.94
C ARG A 26 43.37 2.26 24.28
N MET A 27 43.28 0.97 24.39
CA MET A 27 43.78 0.21 25.52
C MET A 27 45.04 -0.53 25.09
N GLN A 28 46.13 -0.32 25.81
CA GLN A 28 47.36 -1.09 25.67
C GLN A 28 47.29 -2.32 26.57
N GLN A 29 47.36 -3.49 25.98
CA GLN A 29 47.48 -4.75 26.71
C GLN A 29 48.80 -5.43 26.27
N GLY A 30 49.85 -5.20 27.02
CA GLY A 30 51.18 -5.65 26.63
C GLY A 30 51.71 -4.94 25.39
N PHE A 31 52.12 -5.71 24.39
CA PHE A 31 52.61 -5.20 23.09
C PHE A 31 51.51 -4.87 22.07
N PHE A 32 50.26 -5.14 22.40
CA PHE A 32 49.13 -4.92 21.48
C PHE A 32 48.31 -3.69 21.88
N SER A 33 47.97 -2.86 20.91
CA SER A 33 47.04 -1.74 21.05
C SER A 33 45.70 -2.10 20.45
N ILE A 34 44.68 -2.20 21.30
CA ILE A 34 43.30 -2.50 20.88
C ILE A 34 42.50 -1.20 20.95
N GLN A 35 41.80 -0.90 19.84
CA GLN A 35 40.80 0.16 19.80
C GLN A 35 39.46 -0.38 20.23
N GLN A 36 38.84 0.21 21.21
CA GLN A 36 37.54 -0.15 21.73
C GLN A 36 36.60 1.06 21.69
N THR A 37 35.31 0.83 21.42
CA THR A 37 34.31 1.89 21.55
C THR A 37 34.33 2.50 22.94
N CYS A 38 34.33 3.82 23.03
CA CYS A 38 34.37 4.52 24.32
C CYS A 38 33.14 4.11 25.17
N PRO A 39 33.36 3.57 26.37
CA PRO A 39 32.28 3.10 27.24
C PRO A 39 31.39 4.26 27.75
N THR A 40 31.91 5.47 27.81
CA THR A 40 31.20 6.64 28.34
C THR A 40 30.26 7.28 27.31
N CYS A 41 30.67 7.37 26.05
CA CYS A 41 29.86 8.01 25.00
C CYS A 41 29.34 7.02 23.98
N HIS A 42 29.62 5.73 24.14
CA HIS A 42 29.18 4.66 23.23
C HIS A 42 29.43 4.96 21.73
N GLY A 43 30.58 5.57 21.45
CA GLY A 43 30.98 5.89 20.07
C GLY A 43 30.59 7.27 19.57
N SER A 44 29.72 8.02 20.25
CA SER A 44 29.23 9.33 19.79
C SER A 44 30.26 10.46 19.90
N GLY A 45 31.33 10.30 20.70
CA GLY A 45 32.33 11.33 20.97
C GLY A 45 31.82 12.50 21.83
N LYS A 46 30.53 12.57 22.12
CA LYS A 46 29.87 13.63 22.87
C LYS A 46 29.08 13.07 24.05
N GLN A 47 28.98 13.84 25.12
CA GLN A 47 28.19 13.50 26.29
C GLN A 47 27.10 14.54 26.50
N ILE A 48 25.86 14.06 26.68
CA ILE A 48 24.72 14.91 26.97
C ILE A 48 24.53 14.96 28.46
N THR A 49 24.84 16.12 29.08
CA THR A 49 24.70 16.33 30.52
C THR A 49 23.26 16.54 30.95
N ASP A 50 22.48 17.21 30.11
CA ASP A 50 21.04 17.47 30.31
C ASP A 50 20.21 16.86 29.20
N PRO A 51 19.76 15.61 29.34
CA PRO A 51 18.95 14.97 28.31
C PRO A 51 17.58 15.64 28.18
N CYS A 52 17.06 15.67 26.95
CA CYS A 52 15.73 16.16 26.68
C CYS A 52 14.67 15.29 27.40
N ASN A 53 13.75 15.93 28.12
CA ASN A 53 12.70 15.24 28.89
C ASN A 53 11.74 14.38 28.02
N VAL A 54 11.70 14.62 26.70
CA VAL A 54 10.80 13.90 25.78
C VAL A 54 11.50 12.70 25.15
N CYS A 55 12.76 12.83 24.73
CA CYS A 55 13.49 11.74 24.07
C CYS A 55 14.55 11.09 24.96
N HIS A 56 14.78 11.60 26.17
CA HIS A 56 15.78 11.10 27.14
C HIS A 56 17.17 10.87 26.54
N GLY A 57 17.57 11.73 25.59
CA GLY A 57 18.86 11.63 24.91
C GLY A 57 18.85 10.77 23.63
N ALA A 58 17.76 10.06 23.33
CA ALA A 58 17.65 9.20 22.13
C ALA A 58 17.61 10.00 20.81
N GLY A 59 17.31 11.29 20.87
CA GLY A 59 17.23 12.17 19.71
C GLY A 59 15.99 11.95 18.83
N ARG A 60 15.15 10.96 19.15
CA ARG A 60 13.95 10.59 18.41
C ARG A 60 12.78 10.44 19.36
N VAL A 61 11.60 10.83 18.90
CA VAL A 61 10.32 10.63 19.59
C VAL A 61 9.35 9.97 18.65
N LYS A 62 8.51 9.09 19.16
CA LYS A 62 7.41 8.51 18.40
C LYS A 62 6.35 9.59 18.20
N SER A 63 5.98 9.84 16.95
CA SER A 63 4.93 10.76 16.57
C SER A 63 3.98 10.04 15.63
N GLN A 64 2.67 10.23 15.83
CA GLN A 64 1.65 9.76 14.91
C GLN A 64 1.37 10.87 13.89
N LYS A 65 1.34 10.50 12.61
CA LYS A 65 1.01 11.39 11.51
C LYS A 65 -0.04 10.70 10.64
N THR A 66 -1.14 11.38 10.38
CA THR A 66 -2.15 10.91 9.43
C THR A 66 -1.78 11.40 8.04
N LEU A 67 -1.72 10.47 7.09
CA LEU A 67 -1.40 10.75 5.70
C LEU A 67 -2.61 10.44 4.83
N ASN A 68 -2.97 11.38 3.95
CA ASN A 68 -3.96 11.15 2.90
C ASN A 68 -3.26 10.60 1.66
N VAL A 69 -3.61 9.37 1.28
CA VAL A 69 -3.05 8.70 0.10
C VAL A 69 -4.12 8.64 -0.98
N LYS A 70 -3.86 9.29 -2.11
CA LYS A 70 -4.73 9.22 -3.28
C LYS A 70 -4.39 7.96 -4.08
N ILE A 71 -5.28 6.97 -4.06
CA ILE A 71 -5.14 5.74 -4.84
C ILE A 71 -5.74 6.00 -6.22
N PRO A 72 -4.97 5.89 -7.31
CA PRO A 72 -5.50 6.06 -8.66
C PRO A 72 -6.39 4.87 -9.04
N ALA A 73 -7.35 5.10 -9.95
CA ALA A 73 -8.14 4.02 -10.53
C ALA A 73 -7.24 3.10 -11.37
N GLY A 74 -7.53 1.81 -11.37
CA GLY A 74 -6.82 0.81 -12.16
C GLY A 74 -5.59 0.21 -11.50
N VAL A 75 -5.31 0.52 -10.22
CA VAL A 75 -4.24 -0.17 -9.48
C VAL A 75 -4.46 -1.67 -9.44
N ASP A 76 -3.36 -2.43 -9.41
CA ASP A 76 -3.38 -3.87 -9.30
C ASP A 76 -2.92 -4.34 -7.92
N ASP A 77 -3.10 -5.65 -7.68
CA ASP A 77 -2.60 -6.26 -6.43
C ASP A 77 -1.06 -6.19 -6.42
N GLY A 78 -0.51 -5.75 -5.28
CA GLY A 78 0.92 -5.56 -5.13
C GLY A 78 1.47 -4.24 -5.67
N ASP A 79 0.66 -3.38 -6.28
CA ASP A 79 1.10 -2.06 -6.72
C ASP A 79 1.59 -1.21 -5.54
N ARG A 80 2.64 -0.41 -5.78
CA ARG A 80 3.30 0.40 -4.76
C ARG A 80 3.16 1.88 -5.04
N ILE A 81 2.57 2.59 -4.11
CA ILE A 81 2.44 4.05 -4.14
C ILE A 81 3.55 4.63 -3.26
N ARG A 82 4.47 5.39 -3.86
CA ARG A 82 5.56 6.03 -3.14
C ARG A 82 5.14 7.41 -2.62
N LEU A 83 5.31 7.61 -1.32
CA LEU A 83 5.17 8.90 -0.65
C LEU A 83 6.56 9.39 -0.27
N SER A 84 7.09 10.33 -1.04
CA SER A 84 8.45 10.83 -0.87
C SER A 84 8.59 11.61 0.44
N GLY A 85 9.63 11.29 1.22
CA GLY A 85 9.96 11.97 2.47
C GLY A 85 9.01 11.64 3.65
N GLU A 86 8.09 10.68 3.50
CA GLU A 86 7.16 10.26 4.55
C GLU A 86 7.60 8.97 5.27
N GLY A 87 8.78 8.46 4.94
CA GLY A 87 9.39 7.32 5.61
C GLY A 87 10.07 7.69 6.93
N GLU A 88 10.91 6.80 7.42
CA GLU A 88 11.67 7.03 8.64
C GLU A 88 12.66 8.18 8.48
N PRO A 89 12.84 9.00 9.53
CA PRO A 89 13.83 10.08 9.51
C PRO A 89 15.24 9.51 9.38
N GLY A 90 16.06 10.16 8.56
CA GLY A 90 17.46 9.81 8.40
C GLY A 90 18.24 9.91 9.70
N THR A 91 19.40 9.26 9.76
CA THR A 91 20.34 9.36 10.88
C THR A 91 21.14 10.67 10.79
N ASN A 92 21.52 11.24 11.93
CA ASN A 92 22.38 12.44 12.02
C ASN A 92 21.89 13.65 11.21
N GLY A 93 20.57 13.87 11.16
CA GLY A 93 19.99 14.99 10.42
C GLY A 93 19.86 14.76 8.91
N GLY A 94 20.09 13.54 8.43
CA GLY A 94 19.83 13.16 7.05
C GLY A 94 18.36 13.30 6.64
N PRO A 95 18.07 13.35 5.36
CA PRO A 95 16.69 13.42 4.86
C PRO A 95 15.89 12.18 5.27
N ALA A 96 14.59 12.35 5.41
CA ALA A 96 13.69 11.21 5.64
C ALA A 96 13.64 10.31 4.41
N GLY A 97 13.45 9.02 4.63
CA GLY A 97 13.21 8.05 3.58
C GLY A 97 11.81 8.18 2.97
N ASP A 98 11.49 7.30 2.06
CA ASP A 98 10.17 7.24 1.43
C ASP A 98 9.30 6.17 2.11
N LEU A 99 7.99 6.42 2.11
CA LEU A 99 6.99 5.43 2.52
C LEU A 99 6.37 4.80 1.28
N TYR A 100 6.32 3.48 1.24
CA TYR A 100 5.66 2.72 0.19
C TYR A 100 4.37 2.11 0.73
N VAL A 101 3.26 2.48 0.11
CA VAL A 101 1.95 1.88 0.38
C VAL A 101 1.71 0.81 -0.66
N VAL A 102 1.57 -0.45 -0.21
CA VAL A 102 1.27 -1.60 -1.07
C VAL A 102 -0.23 -1.82 -1.08
N THR A 103 -0.82 -1.94 -2.27
CA THR A 103 -2.25 -2.22 -2.42
C THR A 103 -2.50 -3.72 -2.42
N HIS A 104 -3.55 -4.15 -1.72
CA HIS A 104 -4.07 -5.51 -1.79
C HIS A 104 -5.54 -5.47 -2.16
N ILE A 105 -5.88 -6.12 -3.28
CA ILE A 105 -7.23 -6.16 -3.81
C ILE A 105 -7.98 -7.34 -3.20
N LYS A 106 -9.15 -7.08 -2.62
CA LYS A 106 -10.01 -8.15 -2.13
C LYS A 106 -10.82 -8.73 -3.30
N PRO A 107 -11.05 -10.05 -3.33
CA PRO A 107 -11.96 -10.68 -4.27
C PRO A 107 -13.35 -10.01 -4.20
N HIS A 108 -13.96 -9.78 -5.35
CA HIS A 108 -15.32 -9.24 -5.45
C HIS A 108 -16.34 -10.38 -5.57
N ALA A 109 -17.55 -10.18 -5.03
CA ALA A 109 -18.57 -11.23 -4.99
C ALA A 109 -19.13 -11.60 -6.38
N VAL A 110 -19.07 -10.67 -7.33
CA VAL A 110 -19.68 -10.80 -8.65
C VAL A 110 -18.66 -10.78 -9.77
N PHE A 111 -17.57 -10.02 -9.59
CA PHE A 111 -16.60 -9.79 -10.65
C PHE A 111 -15.29 -10.50 -10.37
N GLU A 112 -14.80 -11.21 -11.38
CA GLU A 112 -13.44 -11.72 -11.45
C GLU A 112 -12.63 -10.83 -12.38
N ARG A 113 -11.42 -10.46 -11.96
CA ARG A 113 -10.56 -9.56 -12.72
C ARG A 113 -9.53 -10.35 -13.50
N ASP A 114 -9.43 -10.06 -14.81
CA ASP A 114 -8.33 -10.51 -15.67
C ASP A 114 -7.66 -9.30 -16.33
N GLY A 115 -6.57 -8.84 -15.73
CA GLY A 115 -5.89 -7.62 -16.17
C GLY A 115 -6.81 -6.39 -16.12
N MET A 116 -7.19 -5.86 -17.27
CA MET A 116 -8.15 -4.75 -17.39
C MET A 116 -9.59 -5.21 -17.60
N ASP A 117 -9.79 -6.46 -18.00
CA ASP A 117 -11.10 -7.01 -18.26
C ASP A 117 -11.73 -7.57 -16.96
N LEU A 118 -13.05 -7.58 -16.95
CA LEU A 118 -13.84 -8.14 -15.87
C LEU A 118 -14.67 -9.28 -16.42
N HIS A 119 -14.80 -10.33 -15.64
CA HIS A 119 -15.68 -11.45 -15.89
C HIS A 119 -16.78 -11.49 -14.83
N CYS A 120 -18.01 -11.78 -15.26
CA CYS A 120 -19.13 -12.03 -14.36
C CYS A 120 -20.00 -13.16 -14.90
N GLU A 121 -20.58 -13.94 -14.00
CA GLU A 121 -21.58 -14.95 -14.32
C GLU A 121 -22.96 -14.35 -14.14
N MET A 122 -23.82 -14.53 -15.17
CA MET A 122 -25.19 -14.00 -15.18
C MET A 122 -26.19 -15.14 -15.39
N PRO A 123 -26.94 -15.48 -14.34
CA PRO A 123 -28.03 -16.44 -14.48
C PRO A 123 -29.16 -15.81 -15.30
N ILE A 124 -29.67 -16.53 -16.28
CA ILE A 124 -30.86 -16.16 -17.07
C ILE A 124 -31.88 -17.27 -17.05
N SER A 125 -33.14 -16.88 -17.16
CA SER A 125 -34.20 -17.87 -17.27
C SER A 125 -34.16 -18.61 -18.59
N PHE A 126 -34.66 -19.84 -18.62
CA PHE A 126 -34.81 -20.60 -19.85
C PHE A 126 -35.68 -19.86 -20.91
N ALA A 127 -36.73 -19.17 -20.48
CA ALA A 127 -37.57 -18.36 -21.34
C ALA A 127 -36.80 -17.22 -22.03
N THR A 128 -35.95 -16.50 -21.26
CA THR A 128 -35.10 -15.43 -21.78
C THR A 128 -34.05 -15.98 -22.75
N ALA A 129 -33.49 -17.15 -22.48
CA ALA A 129 -32.52 -17.79 -23.34
C ALA A 129 -33.17 -18.22 -24.69
N ALA A 130 -34.40 -18.77 -24.65
CA ALA A 130 -35.10 -19.27 -25.84
C ALA A 130 -35.67 -18.16 -26.70
N LEU A 131 -36.34 -17.16 -26.10
CA LEU A 131 -37.07 -16.12 -26.82
C LEU A 131 -36.24 -14.83 -27.00
N GLY A 132 -35.12 -14.71 -26.31
CA GLY A 132 -34.38 -13.47 -26.20
C GLY A 132 -35.04 -12.50 -25.21
N GLY A 133 -34.33 -11.39 -24.97
CA GLY A 133 -34.83 -10.38 -24.04
C GLY A 133 -33.74 -9.37 -23.67
N GLU A 134 -34.09 -8.50 -22.75
CA GLU A 134 -33.11 -7.57 -22.13
C GLU A 134 -32.96 -7.93 -20.67
N ILE A 135 -31.70 -7.95 -20.19
CA ILE A 135 -31.36 -8.15 -18.80
C ILE A 135 -30.53 -6.97 -18.30
N GLU A 136 -30.63 -6.67 -17.03
CA GLU A 136 -29.77 -5.70 -16.38
C GLU A 136 -28.56 -6.41 -15.77
N ILE A 137 -27.38 -5.90 -16.11
CA ILE A 137 -26.10 -6.44 -15.63
C ILE A 137 -25.46 -5.41 -14.73
N PRO A 138 -24.97 -5.79 -13.53
CA PRO A 138 -24.18 -4.91 -12.71
C PRO A 138 -22.88 -4.55 -13.42
N THR A 139 -22.46 -3.30 -13.31
CA THR A 139 -21.16 -2.82 -13.78
C THR A 139 -20.52 -1.97 -12.68
N LEU A 140 -19.24 -1.63 -12.81
CA LEU A 140 -18.57 -0.76 -11.85
C LEU A 140 -19.20 0.64 -11.73
N ASP A 141 -19.84 1.11 -12.79
CA ASP A 141 -20.48 2.44 -12.86
C ASP A 141 -22.00 2.41 -12.60
N GLY A 142 -22.54 1.25 -12.23
CA GLY A 142 -23.98 1.05 -12.04
C GLY A 142 -24.52 -0.14 -12.84
N ALA A 143 -25.76 -0.06 -13.34
CA ALA A 143 -26.36 -1.12 -14.15
C ALA A 143 -26.27 -0.80 -15.65
N ALA A 144 -26.05 -1.83 -16.46
CA ALA A 144 -26.11 -1.74 -17.92
C ALA A 144 -27.13 -2.75 -18.47
N LYS A 145 -27.81 -2.40 -19.57
CA LYS A 145 -28.70 -3.31 -20.25
C LYS A 145 -27.95 -4.14 -21.27
N LEU A 146 -28.13 -5.45 -21.22
CA LEU A 146 -27.64 -6.39 -22.20
C LEU A 146 -28.82 -7.02 -22.92
N ARG A 147 -28.78 -6.96 -24.25
CA ARG A 147 -29.72 -7.66 -25.08
C ARG A 147 -29.25 -9.09 -25.33
N ILE A 148 -30.05 -10.04 -24.93
CA ILE A 148 -29.84 -11.46 -25.13
C ILE A 148 -30.59 -11.85 -26.44
N PRO A 149 -29.92 -12.37 -27.47
CA PRO A 149 -30.59 -12.92 -28.65
C PRO A 149 -31.42 -14.15 -28.31
N ALA A 150 -32.44 -14.45 -29.11
CA ALA A 150 -33.11 -15.73 -29.02
C ALA A 150 -32.14 -16.89 -29.31
N GLU A 151 -32.42 -18.06 -28.78
CA GLU A 151 -31.63 -19.29 -28.95
C GLU A 151 -30.23 -19.20 -28.28
N THR A 152 -30.06 -18.32 -27.31
CA THR A 152 -28.82 -18.20 -26.51
C THR A 152 -28.59 -19.46 -25.69
N GLN A 153 -27.39 -20.02 -25.83
CA GLN A 153 -26.98 -21.22 -25.09
C GLN A 153 -26.24 -20.89 -23.80
N SER A 154 -26.35 -21.78 -22.82
CA SER A 154 -25.58 -21.67 -21.58
C SER A 154 -24.07 -21.70 -21.85
N GLY A 155 -23.29 -20.84 -21.18
CA GLY A 155 -21.87 -20.68 -21.42
C GLY A 155 -21.51 -19.67 -22.52
N GLN A 156 -22.49 -19.10 -23.20
CA GLN A 156 -22.24 -18.04 -24.19
C GLN A 156 -21.72 -16.78 -23.46
N VAL A 157 -20.74 -16.11 -24.08
CA VAL A 157 -20.10 -14.92 -23.51
C VAL A 157 -20.47 -13.68 -24.28
N PHE A 158 -20.99 -12.68 -23.59
CA PHE A 158 -21.33 -11.37 -24.16
C PHE A 158 -20.35 -10.33 -23.68
N ARG A 159 -19.77 -9.55 -24.59
CA ARG A 159 -18.79 -8.52 -24.30
C ARG A 159 -19.42 -7.14 -24.28
N LEU A 160 -19.36 -6.47 -23.12
CA LEU A 160 -19.71 -5.05 -22.96
C LEU A 160 -18.44 -4.21 -23.02
N ARG A 161 -18.27 -3.53 -24.14
CA ARG A 161 -17.08 -2.72 -24.40
C ARG A 161 -16.96 -1.56 -23.43
N GLY A 162 -15.74 -1.32 -22.91
CA GLY A 162 -15.42 -0.19 -22.05
C GLY A 162 -16.07 -0.24 -20.67
N LYS A 163 -16.59 -1.40 -20.23
CA LYS A 163 -17.17 -1.60 -18.88
C LYS A 163 -16.27 -2.38 -17.93
N GLY A 164 -15.02 -2.62 -18.31
CA GLY A 164 -13.97 -3.16 -17.47
C GLY A 164 -13.26 -2.09 -16.65
N ILE A 165 -12.05 -2.41 -16.20
CA ILE A 165 -11.23 -1.55 -15.33
C ILE A 165 -10.53 -0.48 -16.16
N LYS A 166 -10.44 0.72 -15.62
CA LYS A 166 -9.67 1.81 -16.22
C LYS A 166 -8.18 1.53 -16.13
N ALA A 167 -7.45 1.71 -17.21
CA ALA A 167 -6.00 1.59 -17.21
C ALA A 167 -5.33 2.64 -16.31
N LEU A 168 -4.30 2.25 -15.54
CA LEU A 168 -3.64 3.11 -14.55
C LEU A 168 -3.06 4.42 -15.15
N ARG A 169 -2.57 4.38 -16.39
CA ARG A 169 -1.88 5.51 -17.06
C ARG A 169 -2.52 5.93 -18.37
N ALA A 170 -3.69 5.41 -18.70
CA ALA A 170 -4.40 5.73 -19.94
C ALA A 170 -5.87 5.98 -19.64
N SER A 171 -6.57 6.57 -20.61
CA SER A 171 -8.03 6.75 -20.56
C SER A 171 -8.80 5.54 -21.06
N GLN A 172 -8.12 4.48 -21.48
CA GLN A 172 -8.73 3.25 -21.94
C GLN A 172 -9.32 2.48 -20.75
N HIS A 173 -10.46 1.83 -21.03
CA HIS A 173 -11.09 0.87 -20.12
C HIS A 173 -11.04 -0.50 -20.78
N GLY A 174 -10.91 -1.53 -19.99
CA GLY A 174 -11.12 -2.90 -20.40
C GLY A 174 -12.62 -3.17 -20.69
N ASP A 175 -12.95 -4.39 -20.98
CA ASP A 175 -14.30 -4.83 -21.29
C ASP A 175 -14.86 -5.68 -20.14
N LEU A 176 -16.18 -5.80 -20.07
CA LEU A 176 -16.87 -6.71 -19.17
C LEU A 176 -17.37 -7.91 -19.99
N MET A 177 -16.88 -9.09 -19.62
CA MET A 177 -17.25 -10.39 -20.19
C MET A 177 -18.32 -11.04 -19.34
N CYS A 178 -19.55 -11.11 -19.86
CA CYS A 178 -20.68 -11.71 -19.17
C CYS A 178 -20.87 -13.14 -19.66
N HIS A 179 -20.64 -14.09 -18.77
CA HIS A 179 -20.87 -15.51 -18.99
C HIS A 179 -22.31 -15.84 -18.61
N VAL A 180 -23.12 -16.13 -19.61
CA VAL A 180 -24.53 -16.44 -19.37
C VAL A 180 -24.69 -17.90 -18.96
N GLN A 181 -25.39 -18.11 -17.86
CA GLN A 181 -25.79 -19.44 -17.39
C GLN A 181 -27.31 -19.55 -17.41
N VAL A 182 -27.82 -20.55 -18.11
CA VAL A 182 -29.27 -20.82 -18.15
C VAL A 182 -29.67 -21.60 -16.91
N GLU A 183 -30.54 -21.01 -16.11
CA GLU A 183 -31.10 -21.67 -14.93
C GLU A 183 -32.42 -22.36 -15.23
N THR A 184 -32.52 -23.60 -14.76
CA THR A 184 -33.77 -24.33 -14.76
C THR A 184 -34.62 -23.89 -13.57
N PRO A 185 -35.88 -23.53 -13.75
CA PRO A 185 -36.75 -23.12 -12.66
C PRO A 185 -36.90 -24.26 -11.63
N VAL A 186 -36.76 -23.90 -10.37
CA VAL A 186 -36.93 -24.81 -9.21
C VAL A 186 -38.15 -24.38 -8.40
N LYS A 187 -38.74 -25.31 -7.63
CA LYS A 187 -39.92 -25.07 -6.78
C LYS A 187 -41.15 -24.60 -7.61
N LEU A 188 -41.37 -25.25 -8.71
CA LEU A 188 -42.62 -25.07 -9.46
C LEU A 188 -43.80 -25.51 -8.59
N THR A 189 -44.78 -24.65 -8.43
CA THR A 189 -46.10 -25.01 -7.85
C THR A 189 -46.99 -25.49 -8.98
N ASP A 190 -47.69 -26.57 -8.73
CA ASP A 190 -48.70 -27.12 -9.66
C ASP A 190 -49.82 -26.11 -9.92
#